data_99e135756519ef090c19579bf40e40ec
#
_entry.id   99e135756519ef090c19579bf40e40ec
#
_cell.length_a   1.000
_cell.length_b   1.000
_cell.length_c   1.000
_cell.angle_alpha   90.00
_cell.angle_beta   90.00
_cell.angle_gamma   90.00
#
_symmetry.space_group_name_H-M   'P 1'
#
loop_
_entity.id
_entity.type
_entity.pdbx_description
1 polymer ?
#
loop_
_entity_poly.entity_id
_entity_poly.type
_entity_poly.pdbx_seq_one_letter_code
_entity_poly.pdbx_strand_id
1 'polypeptide(L)'
;MATYILRRTLQSIPILFGVALVSFAIIQLAPGSPIDRFRTPNIRPETLENLIRLYGLDRPVHEQFISWITAFVQFWNTESWGYSLVDGRSVRDTLVDRMPATLLLGGTALLITIIVAVPIGILAAVRQYSWADKAITTFATIGYAIPSFLLGLYIAYLGTVVFRGLFPGFGMVSLPGIEGRGTPLDVAWHMVLPVSSLAIQQIAGWSRYVRAKMLEVLNQDYVRTAKAKG
;
A
#
# COMPACT_ATOMS: atom_id res chain seq x y z
N MET A 1 -18.41 -15.87 -18.66
CA MET A 1 -17.20 -15.17 -18.19
C MET A 1 -17.19 -13.70 -18.61
N ALA A 2 -17.29 -13.37 -19.92
CA ALA A 2 -17.28 -11.96 -20.38
C ALA A 2 -18.35 -11.07 -19.75
N THR A 3 -19.60 -11.56 -19.67
CA THR A 3 -20.72 -10.84 -19.04
C THR A 3 -20.46 -10.54 -17.54
N TYR A 4 -19.85 -11.49 -16.83
CA TYR A 4 -19.49 -11.31 -15.42
C TYR A 4 -18.43 -10.22 -15.27
N ILE A 5 -17.37 -10.27 -16.08
CA ILE A 5 -16.29 -9.26 -16.06
C ILE A 5 -16.86 -7.87 -16.38
N LEU A 6 -17.65 -7.77 -17.45
CA LEU A 6 -18.28 -6.51 -17.85
C LEU A 6 -19.15 -5.93 -16.72
N ARG A 7 -20.03 -6.75 -16.15
CA ARG A 7 -20.90 -6.32 -15.04
C ARG A 7 -20.08 -5.87 -13.84
N ARG A 8 -19.01 -6.58 -13.51
CA ARG A 8 -18.15 -6.24 -12.37
C ARG A 8 -17.39 -4.94 -12.60
N THR A 9 -16.88 -4.73 -13.82
CA THR A 9 -16.21 -3.47 -14.20
C THR A 9 -17.18 -2.28 -14.16
N LEU A 10 -18.39 -2.45 -14.69
CA LEU A 10 -19.43 -1.40 -14.63
C LEU A 10 -19.82 -1.05 -13.18
N GLN A 11 -19.90 -2.05 -12.30
CA GLN A 11 -20.16 -1.83 -10.88
C GLN A 11 -19.01 -1.12 -10.15
N SER A 12 -17.78 -1.20 -10.66
CA SER A 12 -16.64 -0.51 -10.07
C SER A 12 -16.64 0.99 -10.38
N ILE A 13 -17.24 1.43 -11.49
CA ILE A 13 -17.28 2.86 -11.89
C ILE A 13 -17.92 3.75 -10.82
N PRO A 14 -19.17 3.48 -10.35
CA PRO A 14 -19.79 4.32 -9.32
C PRO A 14 -19.02 4.28 -7.98
N ILE A 15 -18.38 3.14 -7.66
CA ILE A 15 -17.55 3.02 -6.45
C ILE A 15 -16.33 3.92 -6.57
N LEU A 16 -15.61 3.86 -7.70
CA LEU A 16 -14.43 4.71 -7.95
C LEU A 16 -14.81 6.19 -7.97
N PHE A 17 -15.96 6.53 -8.57
CA PHE A 17 -16.48 7.89 -8.55
C PHE A 17 -16.77 8.36 -7.11
N GLY A 18 -17.43 7.52 -6.30
CA GLY A 18 -17.69 7.82 -4.89
C GLY A 18 -16.39 8.03 -4.09
N VAL A 19 -15.38 7.18 -4.31
CA VAL A 19 -14.05 7.33 -3.69
C VAL A 19 -13.41 8.66 -4.12
N ALA A 20 -13.45 8.99 -5.41
CA ALA A 20 -12.91 10.24 -5.94
C ALA A 20 -13.61 11.47 -5.32
N LEU A 21 -14.94 11.44 -5.23
CA LEU A 21 -15.73 12.51 -4.64
C LEU A 21 -15.40 12.73 -3.16
N VAL A 22 -15.34 11.63 -2.39
CA VAL A 22 -15.00 11.69 -0.96
C VAL A 22 -13.57 12.19 -0.77
N SER A 23 -12.62 11.71 -1.56
CA SER A 23 -11.21 12.15 -1.50
C SER A 23 -11.08 13.64 -1.79
N PHE A 24 -11.77 14.13 -2.84
CA PHE A 24 -11.80 15.56 -3.18
C PHE A 24 -12.43 16.39 -2.06
N ALA A 25 -13.55 15.92 -1.50
CA ALA A 25 -14.23 16.62 -0.41
C ALA A 25 -13.34 16.71 0.85
N ILE A 26 -12.62 15.65 1.21
CA ILE A 26 -11.69 15.67 2.34
C ILE A 26 -10.57 16.70 2.11
N ILE A 27 -10.01 16.77 0.90
CA ILE A 27 -8.97 17.75 0.56
C ILE A 27 -9.53 19.17 0.65
N GLN A 28 -10.76 19.39 0.17
CA GLN A 28 -11.39 20.69 0.17
C GLN A 28 -11.81 21.18 1.56
N LEU A 29 -12.12 20.25 2.47
CA LEU A 29 -12.44 20.54 3.87
C LEU A 29 -11.20 20.71 4.75
N ALA A 30 -10.03 20.34 4.26
CA ALA A 30 -8.78 20.52 5.01
C ALA A 30 -8.51 22.02 5.22
N PRO A 31 -8.12 22.43 6.44
CA PRO A 31 -7.85 23.84 6.71
C PRO A 31 -6.61 24.32 5.95
N GLY A 32 -6.70 25.53 5.37
CA GLY A 32 -5.63 26.13 4.58
C GLY A 32 -5.83 25.99 3.07
N SER A 33 -4.99 26.69 2.32
CA SER A 33 -4.97 26.63 0.85
C SER A 33 -3.68 25.97 0.37
N PRO A 34 -3.72 25.19 -0.72
CA PRO A 34 -2.51 24.60 -1.31
C PRO A 34 -1.41 25.62 -1.63
N ILE A 35 -1.81 26.88 -1.83
CA ILE A 35 -0.90 27.99 -2.15
C ILE A 35 -0.45 28.80 -0.91
N ASP A 36 -0.91 28.49 0.29
CA ASP A 36 -0.52 29.24 1.51
C ASP A 36 0.98 29.18 1.77
N ARG A 37 1.66 28.10 1.34
CA ARG A 37 3.10 27.95 1.36
C ARG A 37 3.85 29.01 0.52
N PHE A 38 3.19 29.61 -0.48
CA PHE A 38 3.75 30.67 -1.31
C PHE A 38 3.47 32.06 -0.77
N ARG A 39 2.67 32.20 0.32
CA ARG A 39 2.43 33.46 1.00
C ARG A 39 3.61 33.87 1.86
N THR A 40 4.72 34.16 1.21
CA THR A 40 5.94 34.68 1.87
C THR A 40 6.13 36.17 1.56
N PRO A 41 6.80 36.94 2.42
CA PRO A 41 7.02 38.37 2.19
C PRO A 41 7.74 38.68 0.86
N ASN A 42 8.42 37.71 0.28
CA ASN A 42 9.20 37.89 -0.94
C ASN A 42 8.40 37.62 -2.23
N ILE A 43 7.18 37.14 -2.14
CA ILE A 43 6.32 36.86 -3.31
C ILE A 43 5.36 38.01 -3.51
N ARG A 44 5.37 38.58 -4.73
CA ARG A 44 4.45 39.66 -5.11
C ARG A 44 3.01 39.18 -5.09
N PRO A 45 2.05 40.01 -4.63
CA PRO A 45 0.62 39.68 -4.64
C PRO A 45 0.11 39.24 -6.01
N GLU A 46 0.57 39.87 -7.09
CA GLU A 46 0.23 39.52 -8.47
C GLU A 46 0.63 38.09 -8.84
N THR A 47 1.79 37.63 -8.36
CA THR A 47 2.24 36.24 -8.59
C THR A 47 1.34 35.24 -7.88
N LEU A 48 0.89 35.58 -6.68
CA LEU A 48 -0.03 34.74 -5.91
C LEU A 48 -1.41 34.63 -6.60
N GLU A 49 -1.94 35.77 -7.08
CA GLU A 49 -3.19 35.78 -7.87
C GLU A 49 -3.09 34.95 -9.14
N ASN A 50 -1.96 35.04 -9.86
CA ASN A 50 -1.72 34.25 -11.05
C ASN A 50 -1.67 32.74 -10.73
N LEU A 51 -1.09 32.36 -9.59
CA LEU A 51 -1.11 30.96 -9.13
C LEU A 51 -2.52 30.50 -8.79
N ILE A 52 -3.34 31.33 -8.12
CA ILE A 52 -4.73 31.02 -7.81
C ILE A 52 -5.51 30.73 -9.11
N ARG A 53 -5.35 31.58 -10.11
CA ARG A 53 -6.00 31.41 -11.43
C ARG A 53 -5.48 30.21 -12.19
N LEU A 54 -4.16 30.00 -12.19
CA LEU A 54 -3.50 28.89 -12.89
C LEU A 54 -4.00 27.53 -12.37
N TYR A 55 -4.14 27.41 -11.04
CA TYR A 55 -4.65 26.20 -10.41
C TYR A 55 -6.19 26.14 -10.31
N GLY A 56 -6.88 27.18 -10.79
CA GLY A 56 -8.35 27.24 -10.78
C GLY A 56 -8.96 27.26 -9.39
N LEU A 57 -8.22 27.75 -8.39
CA LEU A 57 -8.67 27.81 -7.00
C LEU A 57 -9.68 28.92 -6.74
N ASP A 58 -9.84 29.85 -7.69
CA ASP A 58 -10.85 30.91 -7.74
C ASP A 58 -12.20 30.43 -8.26
N ARG A 59 -12.27 29.23 -8.83
CA ARG A 59 -13.50 28.67 -9.39
C ARG A 59 -14.40 28.06 -8.31
N PRO A 60 -15.72 27.95 -8.57
CA PRO A 60 -16.63 27.21 -7.71
C PRO A 60 -16.17 25.76 -7.49
N VAL A 61 -16.38 25.20 -6.29
CA VAL A 61 -15.89 23.88 -5.89
C VAL A 61 -16.32 22.76 -6.85
N HIS A 62 -17.55 22.85 -7.39
CA HIS A 62 -18.03 21.85 -8.35
C HIS A 62 -17.28 21.90 -9.69
N GLU A 63 -16.86 23.09 -10.15
CA GLU A 63 -16.02 23.22 -11.35
C GLU A 63 -14.60 22.69 -11.10
N GLN A 64 -14.04 22.93 -9.91
CA GLN A 64 -12.77 22.37 -9.51
C GLN A 64 -12.82 20.83 -9.52
N PHE A 65 -13.89 20.23 -9.00
CA PHE A 65 -14.09 18.78 -9.03
C PHE A 65 -14.18 18.23 -10.45
N ILE A 66 -15.01 18.87 -11.31
CA ILE A 66 -15.16 18.44 -12.71
C ILE A 66 -13.82 18.53 -13.45
N SER A 67 -13.08 19.62 -13.25
CA SER A 67 -11.76 19.80 -13.85
C SER A 67 -10.78 18.73 -13.37
N TRP A 68 -10.78 18.45 -12.07
CA TRP A 68 -9.90 17.44 -11.47
C TRP A 68 -10.21 16.02 -11.94
N ILE A 69 -11.49 15.62 -11.96
CA ILE A 69 -11.87 14.27 -12.40
C ILE A 69 -11.66 14.06 -13.90
N THR A 70 -11.87 15.08 -14.73
CA THR A 70 -11.61 15.01 -16.17
C THR A 70 -10.11 14.90 -16.44
N ALA A 71 -9.28 15.65 -15.70
CA ALA A 71 -7.84 15.54 -15.77
C ALA A 71 -7.37 14.14 -15.36
N PHE A 72 -7.93 13.58 -14.31
CA PHE A 72 -7.62 12.22 -13.84
C PHE A 72 -7.95 11.15 -14.89
N VAL A 73 -9.07 11.25 -15.56
CA VAL A 73 -9.47 10.31 -16.63
C VAL A 73 -8.57 10.41 -17.85
N GLN A 74 -8.01 11.58 -18.13
CA GLN A 74 -7.07 11.80 -19.25
C GLN A 74 -5.63 11.35 -18.94
N PHE A 75 -5.47 10.13 -18.37
CA PHE A 75 -4.17 9.60 -17.91
C PHE A 75 -3.11 9.45 -19.02
N TRP A 76 -3.52 9.47 -20.30
CA TRP A 76 -2.62 9.45 -21.47
C TRP A 76 -1.97 10.81 -21.74
N ASN A 77 -2.55 11.92 -21.26
CA ASN A 77 -1.97 13.25 -21.39
C ASN A 77 -1.10 13.55 -20.16
N THR A 78 0.22 13.70 -20.38
CA THR A 78 1.19 13.94 -19.30
C THR A 78 0.96 15.23 -18.52
N GLU A 79 0.37 16.24 -19.15
CA GLU A 79 0.15 17.55 -18.57
C GLU A 79 -1.17 17.65 -17.80
N SER A 80 -2.13 16.73 -18.06
CA SER A 80 -3.48 16.81 -17.48
C SER A 80 -3.50 16.68 -15.96
N TRP A 81 -2.57 15.93 -15.38
CA TRP A 81 -2.48 15.74 -13.92
C TRP A 81 -1.75 16.89 -13.20
N GLY A 82 -1.26 17.86 -13.94
CA GLY A 82 -0.58 19.03 -13.41
C GLY A 82 0.79 18.74 -12.82
N TYR A 83 1.28 19.71 -12.07
CA TYR A 83 2.62 19.70 -11.50
C TYR A 83 2.53 19.80 -9.99
N SER A 84 3.44 19.11 -9.30
CA SER A 84 3.58 19.14 -7.86
C SER A 84 3.98 20.54 -7.38
N LEU A 85 3.22 21.09 -6.45
CA LEU A 85 3.54 22.37 -5.83
C LEU A 85 4.79 22.30 -4.93
N VAL A 86 5.30 21.11 -4.63
CA VAL A 86 6.45 20.91 -3.74
C VAL A 86 7.76 21.01 -4.48
N ASP A 87 7.86 20.31 -5.60
CA ASP A 87 9.11 20.12 -6.34
C ASP A 87 9.00 20.48 -7.83
N GLY A 88 7.82 20.94 -8.30
CA GLY A 88 7.58 21.34 -9.68
C GLY A 88 7.60 20.20 -10.69
N ARG A 89 7.68 18.94 -10.25
CA ARG A 89 7.67 17.77 -11.14
C ARG A 89 6.25 17.44 -11.57
N SER A 90 6.10 16.86 -12.77
CA SER A 90 4.83 16.29 -13.21
C SER A 90 4.33 15.26 -12.20
N VAL A 91 3.06 15.37 -11.77
CA VAL A 91 2.44 14.42 -10.83
C VAL A 91 2.39 13.03 -11.45
N ARG A 92 2.05 12.93 -12.75
CA ARG A 92 2.02 11.66 -13.48
C ARG A 92 3.38 10.98 -13.48
N ASP A 93 4.44 11.72 -13.85
CA ASP A 93 5.78 11.14 -13.93
C ASP A 93 6.28 10.70 -12.55
N THR A 94 6.00 11.50 -11.53
CA THR A 94 6.31 11.12 -10.14
C THR A 94 5.63 9.82 -9.73
N LEU A 95 4.36 9.62 -10.11
CA LEU A 95 3.63 8.38 -9.82
C LEU A 95 4.20 7.21 -10.61
N VAL A 96 4.42 7.38 -11.91
CA VAL A 96 4.98 6.32 -12.78
C VAL A 96 6.37 5.89 -12.32
N ASP A 97 7.21 6.82 -11.92
CA ASP A 97 8.56 6.54 -11.37
C ASP A 97 8.51 5.73 -10.06
N ARG A 98 7.47 5.93 -9.23
CA ARG A 98 7.33 5.27 -7.93
C ARG A 98 6.57 3.94 -8.00
N MET A 99 5.72 3.75 -9.02
CA MET A 99 4.90 2.54 -9.17
C MET A 99 5.72 1.24 -9.19
N PRO A 100 6.83 1.10 -9.94
CA PRO A 100 7.60 -0.14 -9.97
C PRO A 100 8.11 -0.54 -8.58
N ALA A 101 8.62 0.42 -7.82
CA ALA A 101 9.10 0.20 -6.47
C ALA A 101 7.97 -0.26 -5.53
N THR A 102 6.82 0.39 -5.60
CA THR A 102 5.64 0.06 -4.80
C THR A 102 5.10 -1.34 -5.13
N LEU A 103 4.99 -1.67 -6.42
CA LEU A 103 4.53 -2.97 -6.88
C LEU A 103 5.51 -4.09 -6.50
N LEU A 104 6.81 -3.85 -6.63
CA LEU A 104 7.83 -4.81 -6.25
C LEU A 104 7.79 -5.08 -4.75
N LEU A 105 7.76 -4.03 -3.93
CA LEU A 105 7.71 -4.15 -2.48
C LEU A 105 6.42 -4.83 -2.00
N GLY A 106 5.27 -4.29 -2.42
CA GLY A 106 3.96 -4.81 -2.02
C GLY A 106 3.69 -6.21 -2.55
N GLY A 107 4.07 -6.48 -3.81
CA GLY A 107 3.93 -7.79 -4.45
C GLY A 107 4.79 -8.85 -3.75
N THR A 108 6.04 -8.52 -3.42
CA THR A 108 6.94 -9.45 -2.69
C THR A 108 6.42 -9.71 -1.28
N ALA A 109 5.97 -8.68 -0.56
CA ALA A 109 5.40 -8.85 0.77
C ALA A 109 4.13 -9.71 0.74
N LEU A 110 3.25 -9.50 -0.24
CA LEU A 110 2.04 -10.30 -0.44
C LEU A 110 2.38 -11.77 -0.75
N LEU A 111 3.33 -12.00 -1.66
CA LEU A 111 3.76 -13.35 -2.04
C LEU A 111 4.30 -14.12 -0.82
N ILE A 112 5.19 -13.50 -0.05
CA ILE A 112 5.72 -14.10 1.19
C ILE A 112 4.60 -14.35 2.19
N THR A 113 3.66 -13.40 2.31
CA THR A 113 2.51 -13.56 3.18
C THR A 113 1.70 -14.80 2.82
N ILE A 114 1.37 -15.01 1.55
CA ILE A 114 0.59 -16.17 1.11
C ILE A 114 1.36 -17.47 1.36
N ILE A 115 2.64 -17.51 0.97
CA ILE A 115 3.51 -18.70 1.12
C ILE A 115 3.62 -19.12 2.59
N VAL A 116 3.63 -18.18 3.52
CA VAL A 116 3.81 -18.46 4.95
C VAL A 116 2.47 -18.61 5.68
N ALA A 117 1.55 -17.65 5.50
CA ALA A 117 0.31 -17.63 6.26
C ALA A 117 -0.63 -18.79 5.94
N VAL A 118 -0.70 -19.23 4.67
CA VAL A 118 -1.61 -20.32 4.29
C VAL A 118 -1.19 -21.65 4.93
N PRO A 119 0.06 -22.14 4.80
CA PRO A 119 0.47 -23.36 5.47
C PRO A 119 0.35 -23.30 7.00
N ILE A 120 0.73 -22.17 7.60
CA ILE A 120 0.65 -21.97 9.06
C ILE A 120 -0.82 -22.00 9.52
N GLY A 121 -1.72 -21.33 8.80
CA GLY A 121 -3.15 -21.31 9.12
C GLY A 121 -3.79 -22.69 8.99
N ILE A 122 -3.44 -23.46 7.94
CA ILE A 122 -3.89 -24.85 7.75
C ILE A 122 -3.38 -25.73 8.91
N LEU A 123 -2.09 -25.62 9.24
CA LEU A 123 -1.48 -26.38 10.33
C LEU A 123 -2.20 -26.13 11.68
N ALA A 124 -2.48 -24.86 11.97
CA ALA A 124 -3.21 -24.46 13.18
C ALA A 124 -4.65 -25.02 13.21
N ALA A 125 -5.33 -25.11 12.05
CA ALA A 125 -6.68 -25.65 11.95
C ALA A 125 -6.70 -27.18 12.11
N VAL A 126 -5.80 -27.89 11.41
CA VAL A 126 -5.73 -29.36 11.44
C VAL A 126 -5.28 -29.88 12.79
N ARG A 127 -4.41 -29.15 13.49
CA ARG A 127 -3.93 -29.49 14.83
C ARG A 127 -4.57 -28.59 15.89
N GLN A 128 -5.87 -28.42 15.83
CA GLN A 128 -6.61 -27.56 16.74
C GLN A 128 -6.35 -27.92 18.22
N TYR A 129 -6.20 -26.89 19.06
CA TYR A 129 -5.88 -26.98 20.49
C TYR A 129 -4.48 -27.53 20.82
N SER A 130 -3.70 -27.91 19.83
CA SER A 130 -2.31 -28.32 20.04
C SER A 130 -1.43 -27.14 20.48
N TRP A 131 -0.20 -27.46 20.91
CA TRP A 131 0.79 -26.43 21.20
C TRP A 131 1.12 -25.57 19.96
N ALA A 132 1.18 -26.18 18.78
CA ALA A 132 1.41 -25.47 17.52
C ALA A 132 0.27 -24.43 17.25
N ASP A 133 -1.00 -24.83 17.40
CA ASP A 133 -2.13 -23.93 17.24
C ASP A 133 -2.07 -22.76 18.25
N LYS A 134 -1.77 -23.05 19.51
CA LYS A 134 -1.63 -22.00 20.54
C LYS A 134 -0.49 -21.04 20.22
N ALA A 135 0.69 -21.53 19.83
CA ALA A 135 1.83 -20.71 19.48
C ALA A 135 1.54 -19.82 18.26
N ILE A 136 0.97 -20.38 17.19
CA ILE A 136 0.60 -19.64 15.98
C ILE A 136 -0.44 -18.55 16.29
N THR A 137 -1.47 -18.90 17.07
CA THR A 137 -2.53 -17.95 17.43
C THR A 137 -2.00 -16.83 18.31
N THR A 138 -1.12 -17.14 19.27
CA THR A 138 -0.47 -16.15 20.14
C THR A 138 0.43 -15.22 19.32
N PHE A 139 1.27 -15.76 18.46
CA PHE A 139 2.11 -14.97 17.54
C PHE A 139 1.26 -14.05 16.66
N ALA A 140 0.19 -14.59 16.06
CA ALA A 140 -0.72 -13.82 15.23
C ALA A 140 -1.43 -12.70 16.02
N THR A 141 -1.81 -12.96 17.26
CA THR A 141 -2.44 -11.95 18.13
C THR A 141 -1.47 -10.82 18.46
N ILE A 142 -0.24 -11.15 18.87
CA ILE A 142 0.80 -10.16 19.19
C ILE A 142 1.17 -9.37 17.94
N GLY A 143 1.44 -10.04 16.81
CA GLY A 143 1.82 -9.39 15.57
C GLY A 143 0.76 -8.44 15.01
N TYR A 144 -0.53 -8.77 15.21
CA TYR A 144 -1.63 -7.92 14.79
C TYR A 144 -1.88 -6.75 15.75
N ALA A 145 -1.56 -6.89 17.03
CA ALA A 145 -1.75 -5.85 18.04
C ALA A 145 -0.72 -4.72 17.94
N ILE A 146 0.45 -4.98 17.35
CA ILE A 146 1.49 -3.97 17.18
C ILE A 146 1.12 -3.02 16.03
N PRO A 147 1.09 -1.69 16.25
CA PRO A 147 0.89 -0.73 15.15
C PRO A 147 1.95 -0.90 14.05
N SER A 148 1.52 -0.87 12.78
CA SER A 148 2.39 -1.17 11.62
C SER A 148 3.63 -0.26 11.55
N PHE A 149 3.46 1.04 11.84
CA PHE A 149 4.57 1.98 11.85
C PHE A 149 5.60 1.68 12.94
N LEU A 150 5.14 1.24 14.12
CA LEU A 150 6.01 0.87 15.25
C LEU A 150 6.80 -0.40 14.92
N LEU A 151 6.15 -1.41 14.34
CA LEU A 151 6.81 -2.63 13.88
C LEU A 151 7.88 -2.30 12.82
N GLY A 152 7.55 -1.43 11.85
CA GLY A 152 8.49 -0.97 10.83
C GLY A 152 9.71 -0.26 11.42
N LEU A 153 9.49 0.68 12.36
CA LEU A 153 10.56 1.37 13.05
C LEU A 153 11.45 0.41 13.86
N TYR A 154 10.85 -0.55 14.54
CA TYR A 154 11.58 -1.54 15.33
C TYR A 154 12.44 -2.45 14.46
N ILE A 155 11.90 -2.96 13.34
CA ILE A 155 12.65 -3.78 12.37
C ILE A 155 13.78 -2.97 11.74
N ALA A 156 13.53 -1.72 11.35
CA ALA A 156 14.56 -0.84 10.84
C ALA A 156 15.66 -0.58 11.86
N TYR A 157 15.31 -0.31 13.12
CA TYR A 157 16.26 -0.14 14.21
C TYR A 157 17.12 -1.40 14.45
N LEU A 158 16.48 -2.56 14.53
CA LEU A 158 17.19 -3.82 14.68
C LEU A 158 18.18 -4.06 13.52
N GLY A 159 17.72 -3.87 12.27
CA GLY A 159 18.54 -4.13 11.09
C GLY A 159 19.69 -3.14 10.91
N THR A 160 19.50 -1.88 11.25
CA THR A 160 20.50 -0.84 10.95
C THR A 160 21.38 -0.49 12.15
N VAL A 161 20.88 -0.61 13.37
CA VAL A 161 21.60 -0.23 14.59
C VAL A 161 22.15 -1.44 15.34
N VAL A 162 21.32 -2.44 15.60
CA VAL A 162 21.73 -3.64 16.35
C VAL A 162 22.58 -4.55 15.47
N PHE A 163 22.12 -4.83 14.25
CA PHE A 163 22.82 -5.67 13.27
C PHE A 163 23.56 -4.83 12.24
N ARG A 164 24.38 -3.88 12.71
CA ARG A 164 25.14 -2.96 11.85
C ARG A 164 25.93 -3.70 10.77
N GLY A 165 25.79 -3.20 9.52
CA GLY A 165 26.49 -3.75 8.36
C GLY A 165 25.89 -5.04 7.78
N LEU A 166 24.87 -5.62 8.45
CA LEU A 166 24.20 -6.81 7.91
C LEU A 166 23.10 -6.42 6.91
N PHE A 167 22.37 -5.34 7.16
CA PHE A 167 21.30 -4.88 6.27
C PHE A 167 21.49 -3.43 5.85
N PRO A 168 21.17 -3.09 4.59
CA PRO A 168 21.20 -1.72 4.12
C PRO A 168 20.09 -0.89 4.79
N GLY A 169 20.43 0.33 5.25
CA GLY A 169 19.51 1.18 6.00
C GLY A 169 18.57 2.02 5.14
N PHE A 170 18.98 2.35 3.90
CA PHE A 170 18.28 3.32 3.06
C PHE A 170 18.36 2.96 1.58
N GLY A 171 17.34 3.45 0.82
CA GLY A 171 17.31 3.29 -0.62
C GLY A 171 16.84 1.93 -1.09
N MET A 172 16.74 1.77 -2.40
CA MET A 172 16.41 0.50 -3.07
C MET A 172 17.63 -0.22 -3.61
N VAL A 173 18.76 0.45 -3.66
CA VAL A 173 20.02 -0.04 -4.19
C VAL A 173 21.19 0.57 -3.40
N SER A 174 22.31 -0.08 -3.43
CA SER A 174 23.55 0.36 -2.79
C SER A 174 24.01 1.73 -3.28
N LEU A 175 24.85 2.39 -2.49
CA LEU A 175 25.41 3.70 -2.83
C LEU A 175 26.28 3.63 -4.09
N PRO A 176 26.45 4.76 -4.81
CA PRO A 176 27.38 4.82 -5.93
C PRO A 176 28.79 4.37 -5.54
N GLY A 177 29.42 3.55 -6.39
CA GLY A 177 30.77 3.03 -6.14
C GLY A 177 30.81 1.65 -5.44
N ILE A 178 29.67 1.11 -4.99
CA ILE A 178 29.61 -0.25 -4.45
C ILE A 178 29.42 -1.23 -5.61
N GLU A 179 30.25 -2.28 -5.64
CA GLU A 179 30.16 -3.35 -6.63
C GLU A 179 28.82 -4.08 -6.52
N GLY A 180 28.22 -4.44 -7.65
CA GLY A 180 26.92 -5.10 -7.70
C GLY A 180 25.71 -4.19 -7.51
N ARG A 181 25.91 -2.87 -7.44
CA ARG A 181 24.81 -1.89 -7.33
C ARG A 181 23.75 -2.08 -8.42
N GLY A 182 22.48 -2.13 -8.02
CA GLY A 182 21.34 -2.26 -8.93
C GLY A 182 21.14 -3.66 -9.53
N THR A 183 21.95 -4.64 -9.12
CA THR A 183 21.67 -6.03 -9.47
C THR A 183 20.41 -6.53 -8.76
N PRO A 184 19.73 -7.58 -9.28
CA PRO A 184 18.57 -8.17 -8.59
C PRO A 184 18.87 -8.58 -7.14
N LEU A 185 20.10 -9.03 -6.85
CA LEU A 185 20.53 -9.41 -5.49
C LEU A 185 20.64 -8.19 -4.58
N ASP A 186 21.21 -7.08 -5.07
CA ASP A 186 21.31 -5.83 -4.33
C ASP A 186 19.91 -5.28 -3.97
N VAL A 187 19.01 -5.25 -4.94
CA VAL A 187 17.60 -4.85 -4.71
C VAL A 187 16.93 -5.77 -3.70
N ALA A 188 17.08 -7.09 -3.85
CA ALA A 188 16.49 -8.06 -2.92
C ALA A 188 17.00 -7.85 -1.49
N TRP A 189 18.30 -7.55 -1.33
CA TRP A 189 18.89 -7.28 -0.03
C TRP A 189 18.32 -6.02 0.64
N HIS A 190 18.13 -4.95 -0.13
CA HIS A 190 17.48 -3.71 0.35
C HIS A 190 16.00 -3.90 0.70
N MET A 191 15.36 -4.91 0.12
CA MET A 191 13.96 -5.23 0.38
C MET A 191 13.73 -6.04 1.67
N VAL A 192 14.76 -6.67 2.24
CA VAL A 192 14.60 -7.58 3.40
C VAL A 192 13.86 -6.90 4.57
N LEU A 193 14.33 -5.75 5.04
CA LEU A 193 13.73 -5.06 6.18
C LEU A 193 12.31 -4.54 5.90
N PRO A 194 12.06 -3.78 4.81
CA PRO A 194 10.72 -3.27 4.54
C PRO A 194 9.71 -4.39 4.19
N VAL A 195 10.12 -5.42 3.47
CA VAL A 195 9.26 -6.59 3.20
C VAL A 195 8.93 -7.32 4.50
N SER A 196 9.91 -7.53 5.39
CA SER A 196 9.68 -8.17 6.68
C SER A 196 8.65 -7.41 7.51
N SER A 197 8.74 -6.09 7.56
CA SER A 197 7.79 -5.26 8.32
C SER A 197 6.36 -5.37 7.79
N LEU A 198 6.17 -5.40 6.47
CA LEU A 198 4.88 -5.56 5.85
C LEU A 198 4.35 -7.00 5.97
N ALA A 199 5.20 -7.99 5.72
CA ALA A 199 4.80 -9.39 5.69
C ALA A 199 4.43 -9.92 7.07
N ILE A 200 5.17 -9.61 8.14
CA ILE A 200 4.89 -10.12 9.50
C ILE A 200 3.47 -9.79 9.93
N GLN A 201 3.03 -8.56 9.75
CA GLN A 201 1.70 -8.13 10.14
C GLN A 201 0.60 -8.77 9.28
N GLN A 202 0.84 -8.88 7.99
CA GLN A 202 -0.08 -9.56 7.07
C GLN A 202 -0.17 -11.06 7.37
N ILE A 203 0.97 -11.74 7.62
CA ILE A 203 1.00 -13.15 8.03
C ILE A 203 0.18 -13.36 9.30
N ALA A 204 0.32 -12.48 10.29
CA ALA A 204 -0.44 -12.55 11.53
C ALA A 204 -1.97 -12.48 11.29
N GLY A 205 -2.43 -11.56 10.43
CA GLY A 205 -3.85 -11.45 10.07
C GLY A 205 -4.36 -12.62 9.22
N TRP A 206 -3.62 -12.95 8.16
CA TRP A 206 -4.04 -13.97 7.19
C TRP A 206 -4.02 -15.39 7.77
N SER A 207 -3.03 -15.73 8.60
CA SER A 207 -2.99 -17.05 9.25
C SER A 207 -4.23 -17.32 10.11
N ARG A 208 -4.72 -16.32 10.85
CA ARG A 208 -5.98 -16.42 11.61
C ARG A 208 -7.20 -16.57 10.70
N TYR A 209 -7.24 -15.81 9.60
CA TYR A 209 -8.32 -15.92 8.63
C TYR A 209 -8.36 -17.31 7.98
N VAL A 210 -7.20 -17.81 7.50
CA VAL A 210 -7.08 -19.14 6.92
C VAL A 210 -7.47 -20.22 7.93
N ARG A 211 -7.00 -20.12 9.18
CA ARG A 211 -7.39 -21.05 10.27
C ARG A 211 -8.91 -21.07 10.45
N ALA A 212 -9.55 -19.91 10.57
CA ALA A 212 -10.99 -19.82 10.78
C ALA A 212 -11.78 -20.46 9.60
N LYS A 213 -11.39 -20.14 8.36
CA LYS A 213 -12.01 -20.69 7.16
C LYS A 213 -11.77 -22.20 7.02
N MET A 214 -10.59 -22.67 7.37
CA MET A 214 -10.27 -24.09 7.34
C MET A 214 -11.10 -24.87 8.37
N LEU A 215 -11.29 -24.36 9.57
CA LEU A 215 -12.15 -24.98 10.58
C LEU A 215 -13.62 -25.02 10.14
N GLU A 216 -14.10 -23.98 9.48
CA GLU A 216 -15.44 -23.95 8.88
C GLU A 216 -15.61 -25.08 7.85
N VAL A 217 -14.65 -25.23 6.94
CA VAL A 217 -14.64 -26.27 5.89
C VAL A 217 -14.53 -27.67 6.49
N LEU A 218 -13.65 -27.89 7.46
CA LEU A 218 -13.46 -29.20 8.10
C LEU A 218 -14.72 -29.74 8.83
N ASN A 219 -15.64 -28.86 9.20
CA ASN A 219 -16.89 -29.21 9.85
C ASN A 219 -18.07 -29.41 8.86
N GLN A 220 -17.87 -29.27 7.55
CA GLN A 220 -18.92 -29.46 6.54
C GLN A 220 -19.26 -30.93 6.37
N ASP A 221 -20.54 -31.24 6.01
CA ASP A 221 -21.05 -32.58 5.87
C ASP A 221 -20.35 -33.41 4.81
N TYR A 222 -19.90 -32.77 3.72
CA TYR A 222 -19.16 -33.50 2.68
C TYR A 222 -17.79 -34.00 3.19
N VAL A 223 -17.14 -33.26 4.12
CA VAL A 223 -15.88 -33.70 4.73
C VAL A 223 -16.14 -34.87 5.68
N ARG A 224 -17.25 -34.83 6.44
CA ARG A 224 -17.68 -35.96 7.31
C ARG A 224 -17.98 -37.19 6.49
N THR A 225 -18.69 -37.03 5.38
CA THR A 225 -18.99 -38.10 4.43
C THR A 225 -17.73 -38.71 3.80
N ALA A 226 -16.79 -37.87 3.40
CA ALA A 226 -15.49 -38.34 2.88
C ALA A 226 -14.71 -39.16 3.91
N LYS A 227 -14.63 -38.69 5.15
CA LYS A 227 -13.98 -39.42 6.26
C LYS A 227 -14.65 -40.74 6.59
N ALA A 228 -15.99 -40.83 6.46
CA ALA A 228 -16.74 -42.08 6.70
C ALA A 228 -16.52 -43.14 5.60
N LYS A 229 -16.10 -42.72 4.42
CA LYS A 229 -15.79 -43.63 3.28
C LYS A 229 -14.34 -44.11 3.21
N GLY A 230 -13.47 -43.62 4.08
CA GLY A 230 -12.04 -43.87 4.12
C GLY A 230 -11.24 -42.73 3.48
#